data_d739691d31c5dfc1dd4ed1ebf1bbafca
#
_entry.id   d739691d31c5dfc1dd4ed1ebf1bbafca
#
_cell.length_a   1.000
_cell.length_b   1.000
_cell.length_c   1.000
_cell.angle_alpha   90.00
_cell.angle_beta   90.00
_cell.angle_gamma   90.00
#
_symmetry.space_group_name_H-M   'P 1'
#
loop_
_entity.id
_entity.type
_entity.pdbx_description
1 polymer ?
#
loop_
_entity_poly.entity_id
_entity_poly.type
_entity_poly.pdbx_seq_one_letter_code
_entity_poly.pdbx_strand_id
1 'polypeptide(L)'
;MIFNILHKTVINYDYAPLSGIQKLRLTPRDEINQKILDWKIDFNGCSVELETYDYQGNKIQLCKTKNDVKKIVIKSYGRLKVK
;
A
#
# COMPACT_ATOMS: atom_id res chain seq x y z
N MET A 1 -2.53 -21.07 -11.71
CA MET A 1 -1.29 -20.36 -12.06
C MET A 1 -0.96 -19.38 -10.93
N ILE A 2 0.27 -19.33 -10.52
CA ILE A 2 0.74 -18.46 -9.43
C ILE A 2 1.57 -17.34 -10.01
N PHE A 3 1.27 -16.11 -9.62
CA PHE A 3 2.00 -14.91 -10.03
C PHE A 3 2.69 -14.28 -8.83
N ASN A 4 3.94 -13.89 -9.02
CA ASN A 4 4.66 -13.03 -8.09
C ASN A 4 4.46 -11.59 -8.54
N ILE A 5 4.00 -10.74 -7.63
CA ILE A 5 3.70 -9.35 -7.92
C ILE A 5 4.56 -8.46 -7.05
N LEU A 6 5.16 -7.45 -7.66
CA LEU A 6 5.86 -6.39 -6.98
C LEU A 6 5.39 -5.05 -7.54
N HIS A 7 4.89 -4.20 -6.68
CA HIS A 7 4.48 -2.84 -7.02
C HIS A 7 5.23 -1.85 -6.14
N LYS A 8 5.91 -0.90 -6.78
CA LYS A 8 6.65 0.15 -6.06
C LYS A 8 6.00 1.50 -6.34
N THR A 9 5.67 2.21 -5.28
CA THR A 9 5.13 3.56 -5.35
C THR A 9 6.15 4.52 -4.76
N VAL A 10 6.49 5.58 -5.50
CA VAL A 10 7.40 6.62 -5.05
C VAL A 10 6.66 7.95 -5.09
N ILE A 11 6.63 8.65 -3.96
CA ILE A 11 6.03 9.97 -3.85
C ILE A 11 7.12 10.94 -3.45
N ASN A 12 7.34 11.97 -4.28
CA ASN A 12 8.32 13.02 -4.03
C ASN A 12 7.59 14.32 -3.71
N TYR A 13 8.10 15.04 -2.72
CA TYR A 13 7.62 16.37 -2.34
C TYR A 13 8.69 17.42 -2.62
N ASP A 14 8.29 18.58 -3.12
CA ASP A 14 9.18 19.72 -3.26
C ASP A 14 9.63 20.24 -1.91
N TYR A 15 8.73 20.14 -0.92
CA TYR A 15 9.00 20.52 0.46
C TYR A 15 8.63 19.35 1.37
N ALA A 16 9.36 19.19 2.48
CA ALA A 16 8.97 18.24 3.49
C ALA A 16 7.66 18.71 4.14
N PRO A 17 6.56 17.93 4.04
CA PRO A 17 5.30 18.33 4.66
C PRO A 17 5.38 18.27 6.18
N LEU A 18 4.76 19.22 6.86
CA LEU A 18 4.64 19.19 8.33
C LEU A 18 3.77 18.02 8.77
N SER A 19 2.70 17.77 8.04
CA SER A 19 1.89 16.58 8.20
C SER A 19 1.24 16.27 6.87
N GLY A 20 1.41 15.05 6.41
CA GLY A 20 0.76 14.59 5.19
C GLY A 20 0.08 13.27 5.47
N ILE A 21 -1.19 13.14 5.08
CA ILE A 21 -1.92 11.88 5.19
C ILE A 21 -2.25 11.42 3.78
N GLN A 22 -1.85 10.19 3.48
CA GLN A 22 -2.12 9.54 2.20
C GLN A 22 -3.12 8.41 2.40
N LYS A 23 -4.11 8.35 1.54
CA LYS A 23 -5.07 7.26 1.49
C LYS A 23 -4.62 6.29 0.41
N LEU A 24 -4.29 5.06 0.82
CA LEU A 24 -3.67 4.09 -0.06
C LEU A 24 -4.49 2.81 -0.14
N ARG A 25 -4.60 2.26 -1.34
CA ARG A 25 -5.21 0.96 -1.62
C ARG A 25 -4.14 0.06 -2.21
N LEU A 26 -3.36 -0.59 -1.34
CA LEU A 26 -2.16 -1.33 -1.75
C LEU A 26 -2.34 -2.85 -1.67
N THR A 27 -3.43 -3.32 -1.08
CA THR A 27 -3.67 -4.74 -0.90
C THR A 27 -4.75 -5.20 -1.86
N PRO A 28 -4.46 -6.17 -2.74
CA PRO A 28 -5.50 -6.78 -3.56
C PRO A 28 -6.44 -7.59 -2.68
N ARG A 29 -7.61 -7.89 -3.19
CA ARG A 29 -8.59 -8.71 -2.47
C ARG A 29 -8.83 -10.02 -3.21
N ASP A 30 -9.32 -11.02 -2.47
CA ASP A 30 -9.74 -12.26 -3.07
C ASP A 30 -10.97 -12.03 -3.95
N GLU A 31 -10.96 -12.69 -5.11
CA GLU A 31 -12.07 -12.69 -6.05
C GLU A 31 -12.34 -14.12 -6.51
N ILE A 32 -13.42 -14.33 -7.27
CA ILE A 32 -13.81 -15.65 -7.74
C ILE A 32 -12.67 -16.39 -8.42
N ASN A 33 -11.89 -15.69 -9.25
CA ASN A 33 -10.80 -16.27 -10.03
C ASN A 33 -9.42 -15.95 -9.49
N GLN A 34 -9.34 -15.35 -8.31
CA GLN A 34 -8.08 -14.90 -7.75
C GLN A 34 -8.06 -15.10 -6.25
N LYS A 35 -6.98 -15.68 -5.76
CA LYS A 35 -6.75 -15.84 -4.32
C LYS A 35 -5.38 -15.30 -3.94
N ILE A 36 -5.34 -14.49 -2.90
CA ILE A 36 -4.08 -13.99 -2.35
C ILE A 36 -3.48 -15.08 -1.47
N LEU A 37 -2.28 -15.51 -1.82
CA LEU A 37 -1.54 -16.51 -1.04
C LEU A 37 -0.74 -15.87 0.07
N ASP A 38 -0.06 -14.76 -0.24
CA ASP A 38 0.61 -13.92 0.74
C ASP A 38 0.70 -12.50 0.20
N TRP A 39 0.84 -11.53 1.10
CA TRP A 39 0.97 -10.12 0.72
C TRP A 39 1.70 -9.37 1.82
N LYS A 40 2.68 -8.56 1.43
CA LYS A 40 3.46 -7.72 2.34
C LYS A 40 3.59 -6.32 1.77
N ILE A 41 3.67 -5.35 2.65
CA ILE A 41 3.85 -3.96 2.27
C ILE A 41 4.94 -3.36 3.14
N ASP A 42 5.97 -2.80 2.50
CA ASP A 42 7.05 -2.08 3.18
C ASP A 42 6.85 -0.58 2.98
N PHE A 43 6.86 0.16 4.08
CA PHE A 43 6.71 1.61 4.09
C PHE A 43 8.04 2.27 4.47
N ASN A 44 8.47 3.23 3.67
CA ASN A 44 9.64 4.05 3.96
C ASN A 44 9.28 5.52 3.84
N GLY A 45 9.45 6.26 4.91
CA GLY A 45 9.12 7.69 4.98
C GLY A 45 7.73 7.99 5.51
N CYS A 46 6.92 6.97 5.80
CA CYS A 46 5.59 7.13 6.37
C CYS A 46 5.25 5.95 7.28
N SER A 47 4.21 6.12 8.06
CA SER A 47 3.69 5.06 8.94
C SER A 47 2.19 4.92 8.77
N VAL A 48 1.69 3.70 8.95
CA VAL A 48 0.25 3.43 8.89
C VAL A 48 -0.38 3.87 10.21
N GLU A 49 -1.34 4.80 10.13
CA GLU A 49 -2.06 5.30 11.30
C GLU A 49 -3.40 4.61 11.50
N LEU A 50 -4.03 4.20 10.40
CA LEU A 50 -5.35 3.58 10.44
C LEU A 50 -5.53 2.64 9.25
N GLU A 51 -6.16 1.50 9.50
CA GLU A 51 -6.62 0.60 8.45
C GLU A 51 -8.14 0.49 8.51
N THR A 52 -8.77 0.53 7.37
CA THR A 52 -10.22 0.37 7.25
C THR A 52 -10.57 -0.28 5.92
N TYR A 53 -11.85 -0.45 5.67
CA TYR A 53 -12.35 -1.00 4.40
C TYR A 53 -13.36 -0.04 3.80
N ASP A 54 -13.35 0.10 2.48
CA ASP A 54 -14.38 0.87 1.80
C ASP A 54 -15.65 0.02 1.63
N TYR A 55 -16.70 0.64 1.07
CA TYR A 55 -17.97 -0.05 0.90
C TYR A 55 -17.91 -1.21 -0.11
N GLN A 56 -16.87 -1.27 -0.92
CA GLN A 56 -16.64 -2.37 -1.87
C GLN A 56 -15.76 -3.47 -1.27
N GLY A 57 -15.34 -3.34 -0.01
CA GLY A 57 -14.51 -4.31 0.66
C GLY A 57 -13.02 -4.19 0.38
N ASN A 58 -12.57 -3.11 -0.24
CA ASN A 58 -11.15 -2.87 -0.46
C ASN A 58 -10.50 -2.34 0.81
N LYS A 59 -9.34 -2.89 1.15
CA LYS A 59 -8.57 -2.44 2.30
C LYS A 59 -7.95 -1.07 2.01
N ILE A 60 -8.18 -0.13 2.91
CA ILE A 60 -7.65 1.22 2.83
C ILE A 60 -6.70 1.44 4.00
N GLN A 61 -5.52 1.94 3.72
CA GLN A 61 -4.55 2.32 4.73
C GLN A 61 -4.33 3.82 4.68
N LEU A 62 -4.46 4.48 5.83
CA LEU A 62 -4.13 5.88 5.98
C LEU A 62 -2.71 5.98 6.51
N CYS A 63 -1.80 6.51 5.72
CA CYS A 63 -0.39 6.63 6.06
C CYS A 63 -0.04 8.09 6.33
N LYS A 64 0.64 8.32 7.43
CA LYS A 64 1.14 9.64 7.81
C LYS A 64 2.60 9.77 7.41
N THR A 65 2.93 10.83 6.68
CA THR A 65 4.30 11.13 6.32
C THR A 65 5.09 11.52 7.57
N LYS A 66 6.30 10.98 7.72
CA LYS A 66 7.20 11.37 8.80
C LYS A 66 7.68 12.80 8.58
N ASN A 67 7.99 13.50 9.68
CA ASN A 67 8.51 14.86 9.61
C ASN A 67 9.85 14.92 8.86
N ASP A 68 10.07 15.99 8.12
CA ASP A 68 11.30 16.27 7.37
C ASP A 68 11.61 15.27 6.26
N VAL A 69 10.62 14.49 5.83
CA VAL A 69 10.78 13.54 4.74
C VAL A 69 10.24 14.14 3.45
N LYS A 70 11.05 14.13 2.40
CA LYS A 70 10.66 14.60 1.07
C LYS A 70 10.34 13.48 0.10
N LYS A 71 10.58 12.23 0.48
CA LYS A 71 10.37 11.08 -0.37
C LYS A 71 9.77 9.93 0.41
N ILE A 72 8.70 9.38 -0.12
CA ILE A 72 8.06 8.19 0.42
C ILE A 72 8.22 7.07 -0.60
N VAL A 73 8.67 5.91 -0.16
CA VAL A 73 8.76 4.72 -1.00
C VAL A 73 7.92 3.62 -0.36
N ILE A 74 7.00 3.06 -1.13
CA ILE A 74 6.13 2.00 -0.67
C ILE A 74 6.27 0.83 -1.64
N LYS A 75 6.61 -0.35 -1.11
CA LYS A 75 6.69 -1.57 -1.89
C LYS A 75 5.60 -2.53 -1.44
N SER A 76 4.76 -2.95 -2.37
CA SER A 76 3.72 -3.96 -2.14
C SER A 76 4.11 -5.20 -2.93
N TYR A 77 4.14 -6.35 -2.29
CA TYR A 77 4.56 -7.57 -2.97
C TYR A 77 3.91 -8.81 -2.36
N GLY A 78 3.78 -9.82 -3.18
CA GLY A 78 3.19 -11.06 -2.75
C GLY A 78 2.92 -12.00 -3.89
N ARG A 79 2.16 -13.05 -3.60
CA ARG A 79 1.79 -14.08 -4.57
C ARG A 79 0.28 -14.20 -4.67
N LEU A 80 -0.18 -14.32 -5.92
CA LEU A 80 -1.58 -14.54 -6.23
C LEU A 80 -1.73 -15.86 -6.97
N LYS A 81 -2.77 -16.59 -6.65
CA LYS A 81 -3.19 -17.78 -7.40
C LYS A 81 -4.39 -17.39 -8.25
N VAL A 82 -4.26 -17.61 -9.55
CA VAL A 82 -5.33 -17.33 -10.53
C VAL A 82 -5.78 -18.64 -11.14
N LYS A 83 -7.08 -18.82 -11.22
CA LYS A 83 -7.67 -19.97 -11.89
C LYS A 83 -7.65 -19.82 -13.40
#